data_e9102c9f5f7e86e71615ed6492fc7a2a
#
_entry.id   e9102c9f5f7e86e71615ed6492fc7a2a
#
_cell.length_a   1.000
_cell.length_b   1.000
_cell.length_c   1.000
_cell.angle_alpha   90.00
_cell.angle_beta   90.00
_cell.angle_gamma   90.00
#
_symmetry.space_group_name_H-M   'P 1'
#
loop_
_entity.id
_entity.type
_entity.pdbx_description
1 polymer ?
#
loop_
_entity_poly.entity_id
_entity_poly.type
_entity_poly.pdbx_seq_one_letter_code
_entity_poly.pdbx_strand_id
1 'polypeptide(L)'
;MSLSSWFRDYVYIPLGGNRKIGFGTYFWIALIAFVSAALTGWWVWILVPAALFMAGVWIWDKLNAKGSELTAKQKLLYSNLNSFITQVLGGLWHGASWNFIIWGGINGIGMIVEKIWRKMNWHIRFVSTTLLTAGLCFADYYTNLPAWRLFAVWVAVIWFVNAIRYVYWLIERESQELKANSQWQKVTKALSMVWAIVQTFTFITFTRLFFRSSSNLDPATANEVAWETAKNMVNQIGGAWSNAIIPDFLWEYRWVVAMFVAGMLIHWLPTNWKRRYRLAFSAMPLWLMVIAVCIAIIVIYQFVSAEMQPFIYFQF
;
A
#
# COMPACT_ATOMS: atom_id res chain seq x y z
N MET A 1 11.52 -13.81 -12.37
CA MET A 1 11.17 -12.37 -12.42
C MET A 1 9.97 -12.18 -11.49
N SER A 2 9.96 -11.21 -10.56
CA SER A 2 8.79 -10.99 -9.70
C SER A 2 7.72 -10.19 -10.47
N LEU A 3 6.43 -10.34 -10.10
CA LEU A 3 5.35 -9.58 -10.71
C LEU A 3 5.59 -8.07 -10.61
N SER A 4 6.11 -7.59 -9.47
CA SER A 4 6.43 -6.17 -9.29
C SER A 4 7.54 -5.67 -10.22
N SER A 5 8.55 -6.51 -10.55
CA SER A 5 9.54 -6.15 -11.56
C SER A 5 8.94 -6.15 -12.97
N TRP A 6 8.00 -7.06 -13.25
CA TRP A 6 7.26 -7.06 -14.51
C TRP A 6 6.46 -5.77 -14.70
N PHE A 7 5.65 -5.37 -13.72
CA PHE A 7 4.91 -4.10 -13.78
C PHE A 7 5.82 -2.87 -13.90
N ARG A 8 6.98 -2.89 -13.23
CA ARG A 8 7.98 -1.83 -13.40
C ARG A 8 8.49 -1.77 -14.84
N ASP A 9 8.89 -2.90 -15.39
CA ASP A 9 9.63 -2.94 -16.65
C ASP A 9 8.70 -2.83 -17.87
N TYR A 10 7.49 -3.40 -17.79
CA TYR A 10 6.54 -3.44 -18.92
C TYR A 10 5.38 -2.45 -18.82
N VAL A 11 5.16 -1.82 -17.67
CA VAL A 11 4.10 -0.80 -17.51
C VAL A 11 4.70 0.54 -17.12
N TYR A 12 5.34 0.66 -15.96
CA TYR A 12 5.82 1.93 -15.43
C TYR A 12 6.88 2.60 -16.33
N ILE A 13 7.88 1.84 -16.80
CA ILE A 13 8.94 2.39 -17.67
C ILE A 13 8.38 2.79 -19.05
N PRO A 14 7.56 1.97 -19.75
CA PRO A 14 6.94 2.36 -21.01
C PRO A 14 5.98 3.56 -20.91
N LEU A 15 5.28 3.75 -19.79
CA LEU A 15 4.49 4.97 -19.53
C LEU A 15 5.36 6.24 -19.47
N GLY A 16 6.67 6.08 -19.30
CA GLY A 16 7.64 7.17 -19.20
C GLY A 16 8.33 7.29 -17.86
N GLY A 17 7.92 6.51 -16.86
CA GLY A 17 8.53 6.47 -15.52
C GLY A 17 8.55 7.85 -14.85
N ASN A 18 9.75 8.30 -14.47
CA ASN A 18 10.00 9.65 -13.93
C ASN A 18 10.55 10.65 -14.97
N ARG A 19 10.60 10.24 -16.26
CA ARG A 19 11.25 11.03 -17.32
C ARG A 19 10.26 11.84 -18.17
N LYS A 20 9.05 11.31 -18.37
CA LYS A 20 8.03 11.98 -19.18
C LYS A 20 6.63 11.49 -18.84
N ILE A 21 5.62 12.28 -19.23
CA ILE A 21 4.25 11.83 -19.42
C ILE A 21 4.10 11.50 -20.89
N GLY A 22 3.96 10.23 -21.21
CA GLY A 22 3.83 9.75 -22.58
C GLY A 22 2.37 9.66 -23.03
N PHE A 23 2.18 9.36 -24.30
CA PHE A 23 0.85 9.06 -24.86
C PHE A 23 0.15 7.96 -24.04
N GLY A 24 0.86 6.92 -23.63
CA GLY A 24 0.31 5.84 -22.81
C GLY A 24 -0.31 6.31 -21.48
N THR A 25 0.27 7.32 -20.83
CA THR A 25 -0.30 7.88 -19.59
C THR A 25 -1.67 8.50 -19.85
N TYR A 26 -1.79 9.35 -20.87
CA TYR A 26 -3.07 9.96 -21.25
C TYR A 26 -4.07 8.94 -21.76
N PHE A 27 -3.62 7.97 -22.55
CA PHE A 27 -4.46 6.87 -23.03
C PHE A 27 -5.10 6.08 -21.86
N TRP A 28 -4.32 5.69 -20.86
CA TRP A 28 -4.86 4.96 -19.72
C TRP A 28 -5.79 5.79 -18.85
N ILE A 29 -5.50 7.08 -18.63
CA ILE A 29 -6.42 7.99 -17.94
C ILE A 29 -7.74 8.08 -18.69
N ALA A 30 -7.70 8.31 -20.01
CA ALA A 30 -8.88 8.39 -20.84
C ALA A 30 -9.67 7.09 -20.87
N LEU A 31 -9.00 5.94 -20.99
CA LEU A 31 -9.63 4.62 -21.00
C LEU A 31 -10.31 4.31 -19.66
N ILE A 32 -9.64 4.55 -18.53
CA ILE A 32 -10.21 4.35 -17.20
C ILE A 32 -11.44 5.24 -17.01
N ALA A 33 -11.35 6.52 -17.41
CA ALA A 33 -12.48 7.45 -17.33
C ALA A 33 -13.64 7.01 -18.23
N PHE A 34 -13.36 6.59 -19.47
CA PHE A 34 -14.37 6.11 -20.40
C PHE A 34 -15.09 4.86 -19.87
N VAL A 35 -14.35 3.85 -19.44
CA VAL A 35 -14.92 2.61 -18.89
C VAL A 35 -15.74 2.92 -17.63
N SER A 36 -15.24 3.78 -16.75
CA SER A 36 -15.98 4.18 -15.55
C SER A 36 -17.29 4.91 -15.90
N ALA A 37 -17.26 5.79 -16.90
CA ALA A 37 -18.44 6.48 -17.37
C ALA A 37 -19.47 5.53 -18.03
N ALA A 38 -19.00 4.56 -18.82
CA ALA A 38 -19.83 3.56 -19.46
C ALA A 38 -20.53 2.64 -18.42
N LEU A 39 -19.81 2.25 -17.37
CA LEU A 39 -20.35 1.36 -16.32
C LEU A 39 -21.31 2.10 -15.37
N THR A 40 -21.10 3.39 -15.10
CA THR A 40 -21.91 4.17 -14.15
C THR A 40 -23.02 4.98 -14.81
N GLY A 41 -22.95 5.21 -16.11
CA GLY A 41 -23.83 6.15 -16.84
C GLY A 41 -23.51 7.63 -16.56
N TRP A 42 -22.50 7.95 -15.75
CA TRP A 42 -22.17 9.31 -15.33
C TRP A 42 -21.16 9.97 -16.27
N TRP A 43 -21.49 9.98 -17.56
CA TRP A 43 -20.60 10.43 -18.64
C TRP A 43 -20.00 11.81 -18.42
N VAL A 44 -20.85 12.81 -18.20
CA VAL A 44 -20.39 14.20 -18.04
C VAL A 44 -19.58 14.36 -16.76
N TRP A 45 -20.03 13.77 -15.66
CA TRP A 45 -19.40 13.88 -14.35
C TRP A 45 -18.04 13.18 -14.24
N ILE A 46 -17.73 12.28 -15.16
CA ILE A 46 -16.45 11.55 -15.19
C ILE A 46 -15.54 12.06 -16.30
N LEU A 47 -16.05 12.18 -17.54
CA LEU A 47 -15.22 12.55 -18.67
C LEU A 47 -14.77 14.02 -18.65
N VAL A 48 -15.63 14.94 -18.19
CA VAL A 48 -15.26 16.37 -18.11
C VAL A 48 -14.15 16.59 -17.07
N PRO A 49 -14.24 16.14 -15.82
CA PRO A 49 -13.11 16.24 -14.87
C PRO A 49 -11.84 15.53 -15.35
N ALA A 50 -11.96 14.37 -16.00
CA ALA A 50 -10.81 13.66 -16.54
C ALA A 50 -10.12 14.45 -17.66
N ALA A 51 -10.90 15.04 -18.59
CA ALA A 51 -10.38 15.90 -19.66
C ALA A 51 -9.72 17.17 -19.10
N LEU A 52 -10.37 17.83 -18.12
CA LEU A 52 -9.80 19.00 -17.44
C LEU A 52 -8.51 18.65 -16.68
N PHE A 53 -8.47 17.50 -16.03
CA PHE A 53 -7.26 17.01 -15.36
C PHE A 53 -6.13 16.78 -16.37
N MET A 54 -6.39 16.09 -17.48
CA MET A 54 -5.38 15.85 -18.52
C MET A 54 -4.89 17.16 -19.14
N ALA A 55 -5.80 18.08 -19.44
CA ALA A 55 -5.45 19.42 -19.94
C ALA A 55 -4.62 20.20 -18.91
N GLY A 56 -5.02 20.18 -17.65
CA GLY A 56 -4.30 20.82 -16.55
C GLY A 56 -2.88 20.26 -16.39
N VAL A 57 -2.71 18.94 -16.44
CA VAL A 57 -1.40 18.29 -16.41
C VAL A 57 -0.55 18.71 -17.61
N TRP A 58 -1.11 18.74 -18.80
CA TRP A 58 -0.41 19.15 -20.02
C TRP A 58 0.02 20.62 -19.96
N ILE A 59 -0.88 21.54 -19.57
CA ILE A 59 -0.58 22.96 -19.41
C ILE A 59 0.51 23.15 -18.35
N TRP A 60 0.36 22.50 -17.19
CA TRP A 60 1.32 22.60 -16.09
C TRP A 60 2.71 22.12 -16.52
N ASP A 61 2.77 21.04 -17.30
CA ASP A 61 4.03 20.50 -17.81
C ASP A 61 4.71 21.51 -18.75
N LYS A 62 3.95 22.09 -19.66
CA LYS A 62 4.46 23.13 -20.58
C LYS A 62 4.94 24.37 -19.85
N LEU A 63 4.22 24.84 -18.83
CA LEU A 63 4.59 26.02 -18.04
C LEU A 63 5.85 25.80 -17.19
N ASN A 64 6.12 24.56 -16.77
CA ASN A 64 7.28 24.21 -15.95
C ASN A 64 8.47 23.68 -16.77
N ALA A 65 8.33 23.54 -18.08
CA ALA A 65 9.43 23.16 -18.97
C ALA A 65 10.43 24.32 -19.07
N LYS A 66 11.59 24.16 -18.44
CA LYS A 66 12.71 25.12 -18.47
C LYS A 66 13.91 24.46 -19.15
N GLY A 67 14.09 24.73 -20.44
CA GLY A 67 15.21 24.18 -21.21
C GLY A 67 15.09 22.68 -21.47
N SER A 68 16.22 22.01 -21.65
CA SER A 68 16.29 20.56 -21.94
C SER A 68 16.21 19.68 -20.70
N GLU A 69 16.43 20.22 -19.50
CA GLU A 69 16.46 19.45 -18.27
C GLU A 69 15.13 19.49 -17.50
N LEU A 70 14.70 18.32 -17.01
CA LEU A 70 13.48 18.19 -16.21
C LEU A 70 13.71 18.75 -14.80
N THR A 71 12.77 19.60 -14.38
CA THR A 71 12.75 20.11 -13.01
C THR A 71 12.39 18.98 -12.01
N ALA A 72 12.81 19.15 -10.74
CA ALA A 72 12.46 18.20 -9.68
C ALA A 72 10.94 18.05 -9.49
N LYS A 73 10.17 19.12 -9.77
CA LYS A 73 8.69 19.11 -9.72
C LYS A 73 8.11 18.26 -10.83
N GLN A 74 8.63 18.37 -12.06
CA GLN A 74 8.19 17.55 -13.19
C GLN A 74 8.50 16.06 -12.96
N LYS A 75 9.71 15.73 -12.54
CA LYS A 75 10.08 14.34 -12.20
C LYS A 75 9.15 13.74 -11.14
N LEU A 76 8.76 14.54 -10.16
CA LEU A 76 7.82 14.11 -9.11
C LEU A 76 6.42 13.85 -9.67
N LEU A 77 5.88 14.77 -10.49
CA LEU A 77 4.57 14.62 -11.12
C LEU A 77 4.53 13.37 -12.01
N TYR A 78 5.52 13.19 -12.89
CA TYR A 78 5.58 12.04 -13.79
C TYR A 78 5.65 10.72 -13.03
N SER A 79 6.55 10.66 -12.04
CA SER A 79 6.67 9.48 -11.19
C SER A 79 5.37 9.16 -10.46
N ASN A 80 4.64 10.17 -9.98
CA ASN A 80 3.39 9.98 -9.26
C ASN A 80 2.28 9.47 -10.15
N LEU A 81 2.06 10.10 -11.31
CA LEU A 81 1.01 9.69 -12.25
C LEU A 81 1.27 8.29 -12.81
N ASN A 82 2.48 8.04 -13.29
CA ASN A 82 2.82 6.74 -13.86
C ASN A 82 2.81 5.62 -12.81
N SER A 83 3.22 5.90 -11.56
CA SER A 83 3.10 4.94 -10.46
C SER A 83 1.63 4.66 -10.11
N PHE A 84 0.79 5.70 -10.06
CA PHE A 84 -0.64 5.55 -9.77
C PHE A 84 -1.33 4.66 -10.81
N ILE A 85 -1.14 4.95 -12.09
CA ILE A 85 -1.69 4.13 -13.18
C ILE A 85 -1.19 2.68 -13.08
N THR A 86 0.11 2.49 -12.81
CA THR A 86 0.68 1.16 -12.66
C THR A 86 0.03 0.39 -11.51
N GLN A 87 -0.29 1.04 -10.39
CA GLN A 87 -0.96 0.41 -9.25
C GLN A 87 -2.43 0.08 -9.56
N VAL A 88 -3.14 0.97 -10.26
CA VAL A 88 -4.53 0.71 -10.71
C VAL A 88 -4.57 -0.47 -11.67
N LEU A 89 -3.65 -0.53 -12.64
CA LEU A 89 -3.53 -1.68 -13.56
C LEU A 89 -3.13 -2.96 -12.83
N GLY A 90 -2.29 -2.85 -11.80
CA GLY A 90 -1.97 -3.97 -10.92
C GLY A 90 -3.20 -4.50 -10.17
N GLY A 91 -4.11 -3.61 -9.77
CA GLY A 91 -5.40 -3.97 -9.21
C GLY A 91 -6.29 -4.70 -10.22
N LEU A 92 -6.46 -4.13 -11.40
CA LEU A 92 -7.22 -4.73 -12.52
C LEU A 92 -6.73 -6.13 -12.90
N TRP A 93 -5.42 -6.36 -12.81
CA TRP A 93 -4.84 -7.65 -13.10
C TRP A 93 -5.32 -8.76 -12.14
N HIS A 94 -5.75 -8.41 -10.94
CA HIS A 94 -6.25 -9.37 -9.94
C HIS A 94 -7.71 -9.78 -10.13
N GLY A 95 -8.48 -9.10 -10.98
CA GLY A 95 -9.85 -9.48 -11.28
C GLY A 95 -10.76 -8.32 -11.68
N ALA A 96 -11.99 -8.65 -12.07
CA ALA A 96 -12.98 -7.73 -12.62
C ALA A 96 -13.78 -6.92 -11.56
N SER A 97 -13.57 -7.17 -10.27
CA SER A 97 -14.28 -6.44 -9.21
C SER A 97 -13.71 -5.04 -9.01
N TRP A 98 -14.58 -4.06 -8.78
CA TRP A 98 -14.22 -2.68 -8.42
C TRP A 98 -13.30 -2.60 -7.20
N ASN A 99 -13.44 -3.51 -6.24
CA ASN A 99 -12.60 -3.50 -5.04
C ASN A 99 -11.13 -3.76 -5.33
N PHE A 100 -10.79 -4.50 -6.40
CA PHE A 100 -9.40 -4.64 -6.85
C PHE A 100 -8.85 -3.33 -7.42
N ILE A 101 -9.68 -2.59 -8.17
CA ILE A 101 -9.30 -1.27 -8.69
C ILE A 101 -9.14 -0.27 -7.54
N ILE A 102 -10.07 -0.28 -6.58
CA ILE A 102 -10.00 0.54 -5.36
C ILE A 102 -8.73 0.20 -4.56
N TRP A 103 -8.43 -1.09 -4.38
CA TRP A 103 -7.21 -1.54 -3.72
C TRP A 103 -5.95 -1.01 -4.41
N GLY A 104 -5.85 -1.14 -5.73
CA GLY A 104 -4.74 -0.60 -6.51
C GLY A 104 -4.65 0.93 -6.41
N GLY A 105 -5.79 1.62 -6.52
CA GLY A 105 -5.88 3.08 -6.42
C GLY A 105 -5.45 3.60 -5.05
N ILE A 106 -5.93 3.01 -3.96
CA ILE A 106 -5.56 3.41 -2.58
C ILE A 106 -4.05 3.19 -2.36
N ASN A 107 -3.49 2.07 -2.81
CA ASN A 107 -2.05 1.84 -2.73
C ASN A 107 -1.26 2.86 -3.56
N GLY A 108 -1.74 3.21 -4.75
CA GLY A 108 -1.15 4.26 -5.59
C GLY A 108 -1.17 5.64 -4.90
N ILE A 109 -2.29 6.02 -4.29
CA ILE A 109 -2.42 7.24 -3.49
C ILE A 109 -1.47 7.21 -2.29
N GLY A 110 -1.40 6.09 -1.57
CA GLY A 110 -0.48 5.92 -0.45
C GLY A 110 0.97 6.18 -0.82
N MET A 111 1.41 5.67 -1.98
CA MET A 111 2.75 5.95 -2.50
C MET A 111 2.99 7.42 -2.84
N ILE A 112 1.98 8.12 -3.37
CA ILE A 112 2.06 9.56 -3.66
C ILE A 112 2.16 10.35 -2.35
N VAL A 113 1.27 10.05 -1.40
CA VAL A 113 1.26 10.69 -0.08
C VAL A 113 2.61 10.51 0.62
N GLU A 114 3.18 9.31 0.60
CA GLU A 114 4.48 9.01 1.21
C GLU A 114 5.60 9.87 0.58
N LYS A 115 5.66 9.97 -0.75
CA LYS A 115 6.66 10.78 -1.44
C LYS A 115 6.54 12.28 -1.13
N ILE A 116 5.30 12.79 -1.03
CA ILE A 116 5.03 14.19 -0.66
C ILE A 116 5.39 14.40 0.81
N TRP A 117 4.96 13.48 1.68
CA TRP A 117 5.19 13.52 3.11
C TRP A 117 6.67 13.61 3.46
N ARG A 118 7.52 12.84 2.81
CA ARG A 118 8.97 12.88 3.02
C ARG A 118 9.58 14.27 2.76
N LYS A 119 8.99 15.05 1.85
CA LYS A 119 9.46 16.39 1.47
C LYS A 119 8.88 17.51 2.33
N MET A 120 7.82 17.24 3.09
CA MET A 120 7.20 18.22 3.96
C MET A 120 8.07 18.51 5.17
N ASN A 121 8.16 19.79 5.56
CA ASN A 121 8.74 20.18 6.83
C ASN A 121 7.79 19.85 8.00
N TRP A 122 8.30 19.90 9.25
CA TRP A 122 7.55 19.52 10.43
C TRP A 122 6.35 20.42 10.72
N HIS A 123 6.42 21.70 10.40
CA HIS A 123 5.27 22.62 10.52
C HIS A 123 4.11 22.17 9.63
N ILE A 124 4.39 21.92 8.36
CA ILE A 124 3.37 21.49 7.39
C ILE A 124 2.78 20.14 7.79
N ARG A 125 3.61 19.18 8.23
CA ARG A 125 3.12 17.88 8.72
C ARG A 125 2.19 18.03 9.91
N PHE A 126 2.56 18.86 10.88
CA PHE A 126 1.74 19.11 12.06
C PHE A 126 0.42 19.79 11.71
N VAL A 127 0.46 20.88 10.95
CA VAL A 127 -0.74 21.61 10.52
C VAL A 127 -1.66 20.75 9.68
N SER A 128 -1.12 20.02 8.68
CA SER A 128 -1.93 19.18 7.79
C SER A 128 -2.60 18.03 8.55
N THR A 129 -1.91 17.38 9.49
CA THR A 129 -2.52 16.32 10.31
C THR A 129 -3.53 16.88 11.30
N THR A 130 -3.33 18.09 11.84
CA THR A 130 -4.31 18.76 12.70
C THR A 130 -5.61 19.04 11.95
N LEU A 131 -5.51 19.65 10.77
CA LEU A 131 -6.68 19.97 9.95
C LEU A 131 -7.41 18.70 9.50
N LEU A 132 -6.67 17.66 9.11
CA LEU A 132 -7.25 16.38 8.69
C LEU A 132 -7.96 15.69 9.86
N THR A 133 -7.35 15.65 11.05
CA THR A 133 -7.98 15.07 12.25
C THR A 133 -9.25 15.82 12.61
N ALA A 134 -9.21 17.16 12.64
CA ALA A 134 -10.38 17.98 12.92
C ALA A 134 -11.51 17.75 11.91
N GLY A 135 -11.18 17.69 10.61
CA GLY A 135 -12.16 17.41 9.55
C GLY A 135 -12.78 16.02 9.66
N LEU A 136 -12.01 14.99 10.00
CA LEU A 136 -12.52 13.64 10.20
C LEU A 136 -13.37 13.52 11.47
N CYS A 137 -12.99 14.18 12.57
CA CYS A 137 -13.82 14.25 13.77
C CYS A 137 -15.15 14.98 13.51
N PHE A 138 -15.12 16.05 12.72
CA PHE A 138 -16.31 16.75 12.28
C PHE A 138 -17.21 15.86 11.43
N ALA A 139 -16.63 15.13 10.46
CA ALA A 139 -17.37 14.17 9.63
C ALA A 139 -17.99 13.04 10.47
N ASP A 140 -17.26 12.48 11.45
CA ASP A 140 -17.80 11.48 12.39
C ASP A 140 -18.96 12.03 13.21
N TYR A 141 -18.83 13.24 13.74
CA TYR A 141 -19.87 13.88 14.53
C TYR A 141 -21.18 14.08 13.76
N TYR A 142 -21.10 14.53 12.48
CA TYR A 142 -22.31 14.79 11.68
C TYR A 142 -22.89 13.55 11.02
N THR A 143 -22.08 12.57 10.63
CA THR A 143 -22.55 11.40 9.90
C THR A 143 -22.80 10.19 10.79
N ASN A 144 -22.14 10.14 11.94
CA ASN A 144 -22.18 9.02 12.90
C ASN A 144 -21.81 7.65 12.24
N LEU A 145 -20.99 7.69 11.17
CA LEU A 145 -20.58 6.49 10.43
C LEU A 145 -19.31 5.90 11.05
N PRO A 146 -19.28 4.59 11.38
CA PRO A 146 -18.12 3.93 11.97
C PRO A 146 -16.82 4.10 11.17
N ALA A 147 -16.93 4.22 9.85
CA ALA A 147 -15.78 4.45 8.97
C ALA A 147 -15.07 5.78 9.27
N TRP A 148 -15.80 6.88 9.48
CA TRP A 148 -15.18 8.17 9.82
C TRP A 148 -14.50 8.14 11.17
N ARG A 149 -15.10 7.47 12.15
CA ARG A 149 -14.50 7.26 13.48
C ARG A 149 -13.18 6.50 13.38
N LEU A 150 -13.15 5.41 12.60
CA LEU A 150 -11.94 4.63 12.37
C LEU A 150 -10.81 5.49 11.77
N PHE A 151 -11.12 6.26 10.72
CA PHE A 151 -10.13 7.14 10.09
C PHE A 151 -9.73 8.30 11.02
N ALA A 152 -10.68 8.88 11.77
CA ALA A 152 -10.38 9.94 12.75
C ALA A 152 -9.41 9.43 13.82
N VAL A 153 -9.64 8.25 14.39
CA VAL A 153 -8.74 7.64 15.38
C VAL A 153 -7.35 7.36 14.77
N TRP A 154 -7.29 6.79 13.58
CA TRP A 154 -6.02 6.50 12.93
C TRP A 154 -5.21 7.77 12.67
N VAL A 155 -5.84 8.80 12.10
CA VAL A 155 -5.17 10.08 11.81
C VAL A 155 -4.84 10.82 13.10
N ALA A 156 -5.65 10.71 14.16
CA ALA A 156 -5.36 11.29 15.48
C ALA A 156 -4.09 10.67 16.10
N VAL A 157 -3.88 9.36 15.95
CA VAL A 157 -2.64 8.69 16.38
C VAL A 157 -1.43 9.21 15.59
N ILE A 158 -1.58 9.40 14.27
CA ILE A 158 -0.54 10.00 13.42
C ILE A 158 -0.26 11.45 13.85
N TRP A 159 -1.31 12.23 14.10
CA TRP A 159 -1.20 13.58 14.60
C TRP A 159 -0.47 13.66 15.95
N PHE A 160 -0.81 12.80 16.89
CA PHE A 160 -0.16 12.75 18.20
C PHE A 160 1.35 12.49 18.10
N VAL A 161 1.75 11.50 17.29
CA VAL A 161 3.18 11.23 17.04
C VAL A 161 3.87 12.39 16.32
N ASN A 162 3.17 13.05 15.39
CA ASN A 162 3.72 14.23 14.72
C ASN A 162 3.83 15.44 15.67
N ALA A 163 2.89 15.59 16.61
CA ALA A 163 2.96 16.62 17.66
C ALA A 163 4.21 16.44 18.54
N ILE A 164 4.43 15.22 19.03
CA ILE A 164 5.63 14.88 19.82
C ILE A 164 6.91 15.17 19.01
N ARG A 165 6.95 14.77 17.74
CA ARG A 165 8.10 15.01 16.87
C ARG A 165 8.29 16.49 16.55
N TYR A 166 7.22 17.23 16.43
CA TYR A 166 7.27 18.67 16.22
C TYR A 166 7.85 19.40 17.43
N VAL A 167 7.38 19.05 18.65
CA VAL A 167 7.93 19.58 19.91
C VAL A 167 9.41 19.21 20.03
N TYR A 168 9.77 17.95 19.77
CA TYR A 168 11.15 17.53 19.79
C TYR A 168 12.02 18.33 18.81
N TRP A 169 11.54 18.56 17.58
CA TRP A 169 12.22 19.37 16.58
C TRP A 169 12.40 20.84 17.03
N LEU A 170 11.42 21.42 17.72
CA LEU A 170 11.55 22.77 18.29
C LEU A 170 12.67 22.80 19.34
N ILE A 171 12.69 21.83 20.25
CA ILE A 171 13.72 21.73 21.30
C ILE A 171 15.11 21.50 20.69
N GLU A 172 15.22 20.57 19.72
CA GLU A 172 16.48 20.28 19.02
C GLU A 172 17.01 21.51 18.28
N ARG A 173 16.13 22.33 17.72
CA ARG A 173 16.49 23.56 17.02
C ARG A 173 17.19 24.55 17.93
N GLU A 174 16.79 24.65 19.17
CA GLU A 174 17.34 25.56 20.18
C GLU A 174 18.58 24.98 20.90
N SER A 175 18.69 23.67 21.00
CA SER A 175 19.76 22.98 21.75
C SER A 175 20.91 22.53 20.87
N GLN A 176 22.08 23.09 21.06
CA GLN A 176 23.34 22.67 20.42
C GLN A 176 23.78 21.28 20.93
N GLU A 177 23.55 20.96 22.21
CA GLU A 177 23.94 19.69 22.82
C GLU A 177 23.17 18.50 22.24
N LEU A 178 21.86 18.63 22.03
CA LEU A 178 21.05 17.59 21.40
C LEU A 178 21.48 17.32 19.97
N LYS A 179 21.85 18.36 19.22
CA LYS A 179 22.38 18.19 17.85
C LYS A 179 23.71 17.43 17.83
N ALA A 180 24.56 17.63 18.84
CA ALA A 180 25.86 16.98 18.95
C ALA A 180 25.76 15.54 19.48
N ASN A 181 24.66 15.16 20.14
CA ASN A 181 24.50 13.85 20.77
C ASN A 181 24.15 12.76 19.75
N SER A 182 25.17 12.03 19.29
CA SER A 182 25.04 10.96 18.29
C SER A 182 24.18 9.78 18.75
N GLN A 183 24.07 9.51 20.07
CA GLN A 183 23.22 8.43 20.59
C GLN A 183 21.75 8.78 20.48
N TRP A 184 21.35 9.99 20.83
CA TRP A 184 19.98 10.46 20.65
C TRP A 184 19.53 10.43 19.20
N GLN A 185 20.40 10.85 18.28
CA GLN A 185 20.09 10.77 16.84
C GLN A 185 19.87 9.32 16.37
N LYS A 186 20.63 8.36 16.88
CA LYS A 186 20.43 6.93 16.57
C LYS A 186 19.10 6.43 17.10
N VAL A 187 18.76 6.77 18.34
CA VAL A 187 17.48 6.37 18.96
C VAL A 187 16.29 6.96 18.21
N THR A 188 16.28 8.25 17.93
CA THR A 188 15.19 8.92 17.20
C THR A 188 15.04 8.39 15.77
N LYS A 189 16.15 8.06 15.11
CA LYS A 189 16.13 7.41 13.80
C LYS A 189 15.52 6.00 13.87
N ALA A 190 15.89 5.19 14.87
CA ALA A 190 15.35 3.86 15.08
C ALA A 190 13.84 3.91 15.37
N LEU A 191 13.40 4.79 16.28
CA LEU A 191 11.97 5.00 16.58
C LEU A 191 11.20 5.47 15.36
N SER A 192 11.79 6.35 14.55
CA SER A 192 11.20 6.81 13.29
C SER A 192 11.03 5.68 12.28
N MET A 193 11.98 4.77 12.22
CA MET A 193 11.90 3.60 11.35
C MET A 193 10.82 2.62 11.81
N VAL A 194 10.76 2.31 13.10
CA VAL A 194 9.71 1.46 13.69
C VAL A 194 8.33 2.06 13.42
N TRP A 195 8.17 3.37 13.66
CA TRP A 195 6.92 4.07 13.36
C TRP A 195 6.52 3.98 11.88
N ALA A 196 7.47 4.17 10.96
CA ALA A 196 7.21 4.04 9.53
C ALA A 196 6.77 2.61 9.15
N ILE A 197 7.39 1.59 9.75
CA ILE A 197 7.01 0.18 9.55
C ILE A 197 5.58 -0.05 10.05
N VAL A 198 5.23 0.41 11.26
CA VAL A 198 3.89 0.27 11.83
C VAL A 198 2.85 0.93 10.94
N GLN A 199 3.08 2.18 10.51
CA GLN A 199 2.15 2.89 9.63
C GLN A 199 1.97 2.18 8.28
N THR A 200 3.06 1.75 7.66
CA THR A 200 3.00 1.02 6.38
C THR A 200 2.26 -0.31 6.54
N PHE A 201 2.55 -1.05 7.61
CA PHE A 201 1.87 -2.31 7.90
C PHE A 201 0.36 -2.12 8.12
N THR A 202 -0.03 -1.12 8.95
CA THR A 202 -1.44 -0.78 9.21
C THR A 202 -2.14 -0.40 7.91
N PHE A 203 -1.53 0.46 7.09
CA PHE A 203 -2.07 0.88 5.81
C PHE A 203 -2.27 -0.30 4.85
N ILE A 204 -1.25 -1.13 4.67
CA ILE A 204 -1.33 -2.31 3.79
C ILE A 204 -2.38 -3.30 4.29
N THR A 205 -2.44 -3.54 5.60
CA THR A 205 -3.45 -4.43 6.21
C THR A 205 -4.85 -3.90 5.95
N PHE A 206 -5.08 -2.60 6.12
CA PHE A 206 -6.36 -1.97 5.82
C PHE A 206 -6.72 -2.12 4.33
N THR A 207 -5.80 -1.82 3.42
CA THR A 207 -6.09 -1.94 1.97
C THR A 207 -6.38 -3.38 1.55
N ARG A 208 -5.83 -4.38 2.26
CA ARG A 208 -6.11 -5.81 2.03
C ARG A 208 -7.57 -6.20 2.28
N LEU A 209 -8.34 -5.43 3.03
CA LEU A 209 -9.79 -5.66 3.18
C LEU A 209 -10.50 -5.62 1.82
N PHE A 210 -10.18 -4.63 0.98
CA PHE A 210 -10.74 -4.51 -0.37
C PHE A 210 -10.30 -5.68 -1.27
N PHE A 211 -9.05 -6.10 -1.17
CA PHE A 211 -8.55 -7.25 -1.90
C PHE A 211 -9.28 -8.53 -1.46
N ARG A 212 -9.39 -8.77 -0.16
CA ARG A 212 -10.01 -9.98 0.40
C ARG A 212 -11.51 -10.06 0.10
N SER A 213 -12.23 -8.94 0.15
CA SER A 213 -13.66 -8.88 -0.12
C SER A 213 -14.02 -9.23 -1.57
N SER A 214 -13.07 -9.12 -2.50
CA SER A 214 -13.26 -9.43 -3.92
C SER A 214 -12.86 -10.85 -4.31
N SER A 215 -12.31 -11.63 -3.39
CA SER A 215 -11.85 -12.99 -3.66
C SER A 215 -13.02 -13.95 -3.72
N ASN A 216 -13.00 -14.93 -4.65
CA ASN A 216 -13.93 -16.04 -4.72
C ASN A 216 -15.39 -15.63 -4.95
N LEU A 217 -15.67 -14.62 -5.75
CA LEU A 217 -17.01 -14.14 -6.07
C LEU A 217 -17.42 -14.53 -7.50
N ASP A 218 -18.71 -14.84 -7.67
CA ASP A 218 -19.33 -14.98 -8.98
C ASP A 218 -19.22 -13.63 -9.73
N PRO A 219 -18.70 -13.59 -10.97
CA PRO A 219 -18.58 -12.36 -11.75
C PRO A 219 -19.88 -11.58 -11.89
N ALA A 220 -21.04 -12.24 -11.92
CA ALA A 220 -22.34 -11.59 -12.06
C ALA A 220 -22.72 -10.72 -10.85
N THR A 221 -22.36 -11.14 -9.63
CA THR A 221 -22.69 -10.45 -8.37
C THR A 221 -21.46 -9.86 -7.68
N ALA A 222 -20.26 -10.05 -8.27
CA ALA A 222 -18.99 -9.74 -7.64
C ALA A 222 -18.88 -8.33 -7.07
N ASN A 223 -19.38 -7.32 -7.80
CA ASN A 223 -19.22 -5.93 -7.37
C ASN A 223 -20.12 -5.60 -6.16
N GLU A 224 -21.36 -6.06 -6.15
CA GLU A 224 -22.31 -5.80 -5.06
C GLU A 224 -21.87 -6.51 -3.78
N VAL A 225 -21.63 -7.83 -3.87
CA VAL A 225 -21.18 -8.64 -2.73
C VAL A 225 -19.84 -8.18 -2.19
N ALA A 226 -18.89 -7.83 -3.06
CA ALA A 226 -17.58 -7.34 -2.65
C ALA A 226 -17.68 -6.02 -1.87
N TRP A 227 -18.53 -5.10 -2.32
CA TRP A 227 -18.73 -3.83 -1.65
C TRP A 227 -19.40 -3.98 -0.29
N GLU A 228 -20.47 -4.79 -0.20
CA GLU A 228 -21.13 -5.09 1.07
C GLU A 228 -20.17 -5.78 2.05
N THR A 229 -19.40 -6.75 1.57
CA THR A 229 -18.37 -7.42 2.38
C THR A 229 -17.33 -6.44 2.91
N ALA A 230 -16.84 -5.53 2.07
CA ALA A 230 -15.87 -4.51 2.50
C ALA A 230 -16.47 -3.58 3.58
N LYS A 231 -17.71 -3.13 3.41
CA LYS A 231 -18.42 -2.31 4.42
C LYS A 231 -18.55 -3.07 5.74
N ASN A 232 -18.97 -4.33 5.69
CA ASN A 232 -19.12 -5.15 6.88
C ASN A 232 -17.78 -5.35 7.60
N MET A 233 -16.68 -5.60 6.88
CA MET A 233 -15.34 -5.70 7.47
C MET A 233 -14.91 -4.40 8.16
N VAL A 234 -15.16 -3.24 7.55
CA VAL A 234 -14.84 -1.93 8.16
C VAL A 234 -15.69 -1.71 9.41
N ASN A 235 -16.98 -2.04 9.37
CA ASN A 235 -17.87 -1.89 10.53
C ASN A 235 -17.45 -2.82 11.69
N GLN A 236 -16.98 -4.03 11.40
CA GLN A 236 -16.46 -4.96 12.42
C GLN A 236 -15.25 -4.42 13.16
N ILE A 237 -14.40 -3.62 12.51
CA ILE A 237 -13.24 -3.00 13.19
C ILE A 237 -13.71 -2.05 14.30
N GLY A 238 -14.82 -1.34 14.10
CA GLY A 238 -15.43 -0.45 15.10
C GLY A 238 -16.39 -1.15 16.08
N GLY A 239 -16.59 -2.45 15.94
CA GLY A 239 -17.50 -3.25 16.76
C GLY A 239 -16.94 -3.64 18.13
N ALA A 240 -17.69 -4.44 18.87
CA ALA A 240 -17.26 -4.96 20.16
C ALA A 240 -16.15 -6.01 19.99
N TRP A 241 -15.03 -5.81 20.65
CA TRP A 241 -13.92 -6.74 20.65
C TRP A 241 -13.96 -7.63 21.89
N SER A 242 -13.83 -8.94 21.69
CA SER A 242 -13.68 -9.89 22.78
C SER A 242 -12.30 -10.54 22.73
N ASN A 243 -11.50 -10.32 23.76
CA ASN A 243 -10.19 -10.97 23.89
C ASN A 243 -10.31 -12.45 24.28
N ALA A 244 -11.48 -12.92 24.70
CA ALA A 244 -11.72 -14.30 25.11
C ALA A 244 -11.52 -15.31 23.96
N ILE A 245 -11.68 -14.87 22.72
CA ILE A 245 -11.53 -15.70 21.51
C ILE A 245 -10.04 -15.94 21.16
N ILE A 246 -9.12 -15.11 21.65
CA ILE A 246 -7.71 -15.16 21.23
C ILE A 246 -7.04 -16.51 21.56
N PRO A 247 -7.17 -17.08 22.77
CA PRO A 247 -6.55 -18.35 23.08
C PRO A 247 -7.06 -19.50 22.21
N ASP A 248 -8.38 -19.57 21.98
CA ASP A 248 -9.00 -20.61 21.17
C ASP A 248 -8.57 -20.48 19.71
N PHE A 249 -8.56 -19.26 19.18
CA PHE A 249 -8.05 -18.97 17.84
C PHE A 249 -6.58 -19.38 17.68
N LEU A 250 -5.71 -19.02 18.63
CA LEU A 250 -4.29 -19.39 18.57
C LEU A 250 -4.08 -20.89 18.66
N TRP A 251 -4.90 -21.60 19.42
CA TRP A 251 -4.83 -23.05 19.53
C TRP A 251 -5.33 -23.74 18.25
N GLU A 252 -6.46 -23.31 17.69
CA GLU A 252 -7.02 -23.86 16.47
C GLU A 252 -6.08 -23.65 15.28
N TYR A 253 -5.55 -22.43 15.15
CA TYR A 253 -4.64 -22.06 14.06
C TYR A 253 -3.16 -22.13 14.42
N ARG A 254 -2.76 -22.88 15.48
CA ARG A 254 -1.38 -22.94 15.97
C ARG A 254 -0.34 -23.23 14.90
N TRP A 255 -0.62 -24.12 13.96
CA TRP A 255 0.31 -24.45 12.88
C TRP A 255 0.45 -23.33 11.87
N VAL A 256 -0.64 -22.64 11.52
CA VAL A 256 -0.62 -21.46 10.64
C VAL A 256 0.16 -20.34 11.29
N VAL A 257 -0.07 -20.11 12.60
CA VAL A 257 0.67 -19.10 13.38
C VAL A 257 2.16 -19.47 13.46
N ALA A 258 2.48 -20.73 13.72
CA ALA A 258 3.87 -21.20 13.75
C ALA A 258 4.58 -21.01 12.40
N MET A 259 3.93 -21.34 11.29
CA MET A 259 4.46 -21.12 9.94
C MET A 259 4.62 -19.62 9.61
N PHE A 260 3.66 -18.79 10.01
CA PHE A 260 3.76 -17.35 9.87
C PHE A 260 4.97 -16.79 10.62
N VAL A 261 5.11 -17.17 11.90
CA VAL A 261 6.25 -16.73 12.74
C VAL A 261 7.58 -17.21 12.15
N ALA A 262 7.66 -18.49 11.73
CA ALA A 262 8.85 -19.03 11.09
C ALA A 262 9.20 -18.26 9.79
N GLY A 263 8.20 -17.98 8.95
CA GLY A 263 8.37 -17.18 7.73
C GLY A 263 8.88 -15.77 8.01
N MET A 264 8.34 -15.10 9.03
CA MET A 264 8.79 -13.77 9.46
C MET A 264 10.22 -13.80 10.01
N LEU A 265 10.58 -14.79 10.82
CA LEU A 265 11.94 -14.96 11.33
C LEU A 265 12.94 -15.17 10.18
N ILE A 266 12.62 -16.04 9.21
CA ILE A 266 13.44 -16.24 8.02
C ILE A 266 13.53 -14.95 7.19
N HIS A 267 12.42 -14.21 7.07
CA HIS A 267 12.40 -12.94 6.33
C HIS A 267 13.33 -11.89 6.97
N TRP A 268 13.40 -11.84 8.30
CA TRP A 268 14.24 -10.88 9.03
C TRP A 268 15.69 -11.29 9.17
N LEU A 269 16.07 -12.51 8.77
CA LEU A 269 17.48 -12.92 8.78
C LEU A 269 18.34 -11.92 8.01
N PRO A 270 19.53 -11.56 8.52
CA PRO A 270 20.48 -10.70 7.84
C PRO A 270 20.84 -11.22 6.45
N THR A 271 21.03 -10.30 5.50
CA THR A 271 21.36 -10.65 4.11
C THR A 271 22.60 -11.53 3.98
N ASN A 272 23.57 -11.36 4.87
CA ASN A 272 24.78 -12.19 4.90
C ASN A 272 24.47 -13.67 5.25
N TRP A 273 23.50 -13.93 6.13
CA TRP A 273 23.07 -15.29 6.46
C TRP A 273 22.33 -15.90 5.27
N LYS A 274 21.42 -15.14 4.65
CA LYS A 274 20.71 -15.56 3.45
C LYS A 274 21.66 -15.90 2.30
N ARG A 275 22.75 -15.13 2.16
CA ARG A 275 23.79 -15.41 1.17
C ARG A 275 24.56 -16.68 1.51
N ARG A 276 24.95 -16.89 2.79
CA ARG A 276 25.69 -18.07 3.21
C ARG A 276 24.90 -19.35 2.97
N TYR A 277 23.63 -19.42 3.38
CA TYR A 277 22.86 -20.64 3.15
C TYR A 277 22.63 -20.92 1.67
N ARG A 278 22.42 -19.89 0.83
CA ARG A 278 22.30 -20.08 -0.62
C ARG A 278 23.58 -20.63 -1.23
N LEU A 279 24.73 -20.11 -0.83
CA LEU A 279 26.03 -20.63 -1.27
C LEU A 279 26.26 -22.06 -0.77
N ALA A 280 25.93 -22.36 0.48
CA ALA A 280 26.04 -23.71 1.02
C ALA A 280 25.13 -24.69 0.25
N PHE A 281 23.89 -24.31 -0.04
CA PHE A 281 22.98 -25.13 -0.84
C PHE A 281 23.51 -25.36 -2.26
N SER A 282 24.01 -24.32 -2.94
CA SER A 282 24.58 -24.45 -4.29
C SER A 282 25.88 -25.26 -4.35
N ALA A 283 26.59 -25.37 -3.24
CA ALA A 283 27.83 -26.17 -3.12
C ALA A 283 27.57 -27.63 -2.67
N MET A 284 26.31 -28.00 -2.38
CA MET A 284 25.96 -29.38 -2.01
C MET A 284 26.10 -30.32 -3.19
N PRO A 285 26.47 -31.61 -2.95
CA PRO A 285 26.38 -32.65 -3.94
C PRO A 285 24.95 -32.82 -4.45
N LEU A 286 24.79 -33.15 -5.75
CA LEU A 286 23.46 -33.23 -6.38
C LEU A 286 22.48 -34.13 -5.62
N TRP A 287 22.92 -35.26 -5.10
CA TRP A 287 22.07 -36.19 -4.35
C TRP A 287 21.53 -35.58 -3.05
N LEU A 288 22.32 -34.79 -2.32
CA LEU A 288 21.85 -34.05 -1.14
C LEU A 288 20.86 -32.96 -1.50
N MET A 289 21.08 -32.27 -2.63
CA MET A 289 20.16 -31.26 -3.14
C MET A 289 18.80 -31.88 -3.47
N VAL A 290 18.79 -33.05 -4.12
CA VAL A 290 17.57 -33.82 -4.44
C VAL A 290 16.83 -34.19 -3.16
N ILE A 291 17.53 -34.75 -2.19
CA ILE A 291 16.92 -35.12 -0.89
C ILE A 291 16.30 -33.89 -0.20
N ALA A 292 17.03 -32.76 -0.14
CA ALA A 292 16.54 -31.54 0.46
C ALA A 292 15.27 -31.01 -0.22
N VAL A 293 15.23 -31.05 -1.56
CA VAL A 293 14.07 -30.67 -2.36
C VAL A 293 12.90 -31.63 -2.11
N CYS A 294 13.13 -32.94 -2.11
CA CYS A 294 12.09 -33.93 -1.80
C CYS A 294 11.49 -33.73 -0.40
N ILE A 295 12.34 -33.50 0.62
CA ILE A 295 11.87 -33.20 1.97
C ILE A 295 11.03 -31.91 1.97
N ALA A 296 11.48 -30.86 1.29
CA ALA A 296 10.72 -29.62 1.20
C ALA A 296 9.35 -29.82 0.52
N ILE A 297 9.30 -30.62 -0.56
CA ILE A 297 8.03 -30.96 -1.25
C ILE A 297 7.11 -31.74 -0.32
N ILE A 298 7.61 -32.74 0.41
CA ILE A 298 6.80 -33.53 1.37
C ILE A 298 6.24 -32.62 2.47
N VAL A 299 7.09 -31.76 3.05
CA VAL A 299 6.65 -30.79 4.07
C VAL A 299 5.56 -29.86 3.52
N ILE A 300 5.78 -29.28 2.34
CA ILE A 300 4.79 -28.42 1.70
C ILE A 300 3.48 -29.19 1.44
N TYR A 301 3.57 -30.41 0.94
CA TYR A 301 2.40 -31.26 0.66
C TYR A 301 1.57 -31.52 1.92
N GLN A 302 2.19 -31.78 3.06
CA GLN A 302 1.51 -31.99 4.34
C GLN A 302 0.72 -30.74 4.80
N PHE A 303 1.18 -29.55 4.42
CA PHE A 303 0.48 -28.29 4.74
C PHE A 303 -0.60 -27.92 3.73
N VAL A 304 -0.57 -28.44 2.52
CA VAL A 304 -1.57 -28.23 1.46
C VAL A 304 -2.79 -29.16 1.60
N SER A 305 -2.76 -30.10 2.53
CA SER A 305 -3.74 -31.19 2.65
C SER A 305 -5.13 -30.79 3.17
N ALA A 306 -5.41 -29.51 3.41
CA ALA A 306 -6.77 -29.03 3.61
C ALA A 306 -7.30 -28.55 2.27
N GLU A 307 -8.32 -29.23 1.71
CA GLU A 307 -9.11 -28.91 0.52
C GLU A 307 -8.41 -28.01 -0.50
N MET A 308 -8.10 -28.53 -1.69
CA MET A 308 -7.55 -27.72 -2.77
C MET A 308 -8.46 -26.54 -3.07
N GLN A 309 -8.19 -25.41 -2.46
CA GLN A 309 -8.78 -24.15 -2.88
C GLN A 309 -8.26 -23.88 -4.29
N PRO A 310 -9.16 -23.74 -5.30
CA PRO A 310 -8.71 -23.42 -6.65
C PRO A 310 -7.88 -22.13 -6.60
N PHE A 311 -6.79 -22.13 -7.32
CA PHE A 311 -5.91 -20.97 -7.40
C PHE A 311 -6.76 -19.77 -7.88
N ILE A 312 -6.71 -18.65 -7.16
CA ILE A 312 -7.54 -17.46 -7.37
C ILE A 312 -7.62 -17.03 -8.85
N TYR A 313 -6.59 -17.32 -9.63
CA TYR A 313 -6.50 -16.96 -11.06
C TYR A 313 -7.21 -17.93 -12.03
N PHE A 314 -7.75 -19.05 -11.55
CA PHE A 314 -8.46 -20.04 -12.38
C PHE A 314 -10.00 -20.03 -12.16
N GLN A 315 -10.53 -19.02 -11.52
CA GLN A 315 -11.97 -18.85 -11.29
C GLN A 315 -12.65 -17.91 -12.31
N PHE A 316 -12.07 -17.78 -13.50
CA PHE A 316 -12.65 -17.04 -14.62
C PHE A 316 -13.30 -17.99 -15.63
#